data_7e3d0b5126a53f69bff7195a51d742de
#
_entry.id   7e3d0b5126a53f69bff7195a51d742de
#
_cell.length_a   1.000
_cell.length_b   1.000
_cell.length_c   1.000
_cell.angle_alpha   90.00
_cell.angle_beta   90.00
_cell.angle_gamma   90.00
#
_symmetry.space_group_name_H-M   'P 1'
#
loop_
_entity.id
_entity.type
_entity.pdbx_description
1 polymer ?
#
loop_
_entity_poly.entity_id
_entity_poly.type
_entity_poly.pdbx_seq_one_letter_code
_entity_poly.pdbx_strand_id
1 'polypeptide(L)'
;MLPAFTVFDVETTGLDPRQGHRILEIAGVRVEDGKILEEHTFSQLVNPERPIPWEAKKIHHISDEEVLTAPTIDAVLPEFLRFAGNSLLVAHNAEFDMGFLLREKECCWGYIELPESICTMKLSQSLFPHEFRHNLDVVALRLGVALPAQRHRALPDVLTTASALLKLIEIGKITSLEDLQKKAGLRQMVA
;
A
#
# COMPACT_ATOMS: atom_id res chain seq x y z
N MET A 1 9.52 17.52 -12.22
CA MET A 1 8.22 16.84 -12.35
C MET A 1 8.26 15.61 -11.48
N LEU A 2 7.19 15.31 -10.76
CA LEU A 2 7.10 14.07 -9.97
C LEU A 2 6.88 12.88 -10.92
N PRO A 3 7.41 11.69 -10.59
CA PRO A 3 7.14 10.49 -11.38
C PRO A 3 5.69 10.02 -11.20
N ALA A 4 5.29 9.03 -12.00
CA ALA A 4 4.08 8.29 -11.74
C ALA A 4 4.20 7.46 -10.45
N PHE A 5 3.10 7.33 -9.72
CA PHE A 5 3.02 6.50 -8.52
C PHE A 5 2.03 5.36 -8.72
N THR A 6 2.29 4.26 -8.07
CA THR A 6 1.29 3.24 -7.77
C THR A 6 1.06 3.25 -6.26
N VAL A 7 -0.07 3.81 -5.86
CA VAL A 7 -0.50 3.73 -4.45
C VAL A 7 -1.10 2.35 -4.23
N PHE A 8 -0.67 1.65 -3.20
CA PHE A 8 -1.10 0.28 -2.94
C PHE A 8 -1.30 0.03 -1.44
N ASP A 9 -2.01 -1.04 -1.15
CA ASP A 9 -2.28 -1.54 0.19
C ASP A 9 -2.48 -3.06 0.15
N VAL A 10 -2.22 -3.75 1.26
CA VAL A 10 -2.44 -5.18 1.40
C VAL A 10 -3.24 -5.52 2.64
N GLU A 11 -4.19 -6.46 2.51
CA GLU A 11 -4.80 -7.13 3.65
C GLU A 11 -4.08 -8.46 3.91
N THR A 12 -3.95 -8.84 5.18
CA THR A 12 -3.07 -9.94 5.57
C THR A 12 -3.68 -10.82 6.66
N THR A 13 -3.18 -12.04 6.79
CA THR A 13 -3.60 -12.96 7.88
C THR A 13 -3.08 -12.56 9.27
N GLY A 14 -2.31 -11.47 9.39
CA GLY A 14 -1.77 -10.98 10.66
C GLY A 14 -0.67 -9.94 10.46
N LEU A 15 0.06 -9.60 11.50
CA LEU A 15 0.88 -8.39 11.53
C LEU A 15 2.36 -8.59 11.12
N ASP A 16 2.89 -9.80 11.17
CA ASP A 16 4.32 -10.04 10.92
C ASP A 16 4.53 -11.19 9.92
N PRO A 17 5.03 -10.89 8.70
CA PRO A 17 5.27 -11.91 7.69
C PRO A 17 6.34 -12.94 8.12
N ARG A 18 7.23 -12.59 9.07
CA ARG A 18 8.25 -13.52 9.60
C ARG A 18 7.63 -14.61 10.49
N GLN A 19 6.41 -14.40 10.98
CA GLN A 19 5.64 -15.39 11.72
C GLN A 19 4.76 -16.26 10.80
N GLY A 20 4.99 -16.20 9.49
CA GLY A 20 4.28 -16.98 8.49
C GLY A 20 2.90 -16.38 8.13
N HIS A 21 2.63 -15.14 8.49
CA HIS A 21 1.45 -14.44 7.98
C HIS A 21 1.61 -14.15 6.48
N ARG A 22 0.49 -14.15 5.77
CA ARG A 22 0.42 -14.10 4.31
C ARG A 22 -0.54 -12.99 3.86
N ILE A 23 -0.38 -12.56 2.62
CA ILE A 23 -1.29 -11.61 1.96
C ILE A 23 -2.62 -12.29 1.61
N LEU A 24 -3.73 -11.55 1.80
CA LEU A 24 -5.11 -11.93 1.47
C LEU A 24 -5.71 -11.10 0.34
N GLU A 25 -5.30 -9.86 0.21
CA GLU A 25 -5.75 -8.95 -0.82
C GLU A 25 -4.61 -7.99 -1.17
N ILE A 26 -4.44 -7.68 -2.45
CA ILE A 26 -3.58 -6.58 -2.92
C ILE A 26 -4.45 -5.66 -3.75
N ALA A 27 -4.39 -4.36 -3.45
CA ALA A 27 -4.98 -3.37 -4.31
C ALA A 27 -3.99 -2.26 -4.66
N GLY A 28 -4.23 -1.59 -5.79
CA GLY A 28 -3.43 -0.46 -6.23
C GLY A 28 -4.20 0.48 -7.15
N VAL A 29 -3.80 1.74 -7.18
CA VAL A 29 -4.27 2.75 -8.13
C VAL A 29 -3.11 3.56 -8.69
N ARG A 30 -3.19 3.91 -9.97
CA ARG A 30 -2.22 4.80 -10.61
C ARG A 30 -2.50 6.25 -10.26
N VAL A 31 -1.41 6.98 -10.00
CA VAL A 31 -1.44 8.44 -9.82
C VAL A 31 -0.41 9.04 -10.77
N GLU A 32 -0.86 9.85 -11.71
CA GLU A 32 -0.01 10.50 -12.72
C GLU A 32 -0.42 11.96 -12.87
N ASP A 33 0.55 12.85 -13.09
CA ASP A 33 0.33 14.29 -13.28
C ASP A 33 -0.59 14.94 -12.23
N GLY A 34 -0.46 14.47 -10.98
CA GLY A 34 -1.26 14.96 -9.86
C GLY A 34 -2.72 14.50 -9.86
N LYS A 35 -3.06 13.46 -10.60
CA LYS A 35 -4.43 12.90 -10.69
C LYS A 35 -4.45 11.42 -10.33
N ILE A 36 -5.50 11.02 -9.64
CA ILE A 36 -5.81 9.61 -9.40
C ILE A 36 -6.55 9.09 -10.63
N LEU A 37 -6.02 8.03 -11.24
CA LEU A 37 -6.62 7.37 -12.40
C LEU A 37 -7.52 6.23 -11.91
N GLU A 38 -8.75 6.54 -11.51
CA GLU A 38 -9.68 5.58 -10.89
C GLU A 38 -10.03 4.39 -11.80
N GLU A 39 -9.96 4.55 -13.12
CA GLU A 39 -10.10 3.48 -14.09
C GLU A 39 -8.87 2.58 -14.23
N HIS A 40 -7.71 3.05 -13.71
CA HIS A 40 -6.46 2.28 -13.67
C HIS A 40 -6.22 1.77 -12.24
N THR A 41 -6.99 0.76 -11.85
CA THR A 41 -6.89 0.10 -10.56
C THR A 41 -6.53 -1.38 -10.71
N PHE A 42 -5.89 -1.90 -9.69
CA PHE A 42 -5.67 -3.31 -9.46
C PHE A 42 -6.37 -3.70 -8.15
N SER A 43 -7.10 -4.80 -8.11
CA SER A 43 -7.68 -5.33 -6.88
C SER A 43 -7.86 -6.82 -7.02
N GLN A 44 -7.15 -7.60 -6.20
CA GLN A 44 -7.15 -9.04 -6.30
C GLN A 44 -7.08 -9.69 -4.91
N LEU A 45 -8.02 -10.60 -4.63
CA LEU A 45 -7.91 -11.53 -3.50
C LEU A 45 -6.81 -12.54 -3.78
N VAL A 46 -6.15 -12.97 -2.71
CA VAL A 46 -5.06 -13.95 -2.74
C VAL A 46 -5.38 -15.11 -1.82
N ASN A 47 -5.23 -16.33 -2.31
CA ASN A 47 -5.30 -17.52 -1.45
C ASN A 47 -4.01 -17.58 -0.60
N PRO A 48 -4.11 -17.42 0.74
CA PRO A 48 -2.95 -17.39 1.60
C PRO A 48 -2.39 -18.79 1.89
N GLU A 49 -3.04 -19.86 1.39
CA GLU A 49 -2.72 -21.27 1.65
C GLU A 49 -2.65 -21.63 3.15
N ARG A 50 -3.39 -20.89 3.97
CA ARG A 50 -3.52 -21.08 5.42
C ARG A 50 -4.84 -20.52 5.92
N PRO A 51 -5.35 -20.99 7.07
CA PRO A 51 -6.54 -20.41 7.70
C PRO A 51 -6.31 -18.95 8.10
N ILE A 52 -7.35 -18.13 7.95
CA ILE A 52 -7.34 -16.72 8.37
C ILE A 52 -7.68 -16.66 9.87
N PRO A 53 -6.79 -16.11 10.72
CA PRO A 53 -7.08 -15.91 12.13
C PRO A 53 -8.31 -15.03 12.35
N TRP A 54 -9.08 -15.33 13.39
CA TRP A 54 -10.29 -14.61 13.74
C TRP A 54 -10.06 -13.10 13.97
N GLU A 55 -8.92 -12.76 14.57
CA GLU A 55 -8.52 -11.39 14.82
C GLU A 55 -8.36 -10.57 13.52
N ALA A 56 -7.81 -11.18 12.49
CA ALA A 56 -7.65 -10.57 11.17
C ALA A 56 -9.02 -10.41 10.48
N LYS A 57 -9.86 -11.47 10.49
CA LYS A 57 -11.22 -11.42 9.93
C LYS A 57 -12.09 -10.29 10.51
N LYS A 58 -11.92 -9.98 11.79
CA LYS A 58 -12.64 -8.86 12.43
C LYS A 58 -12.26 -7.51 11.87
N ILE A 59 -11.08 -7.38 11.29
CA ILE A 59 -10.55 -6.12 10.76
C ILE A 59 -10.99 -5.96 9.30
N HIS A 60 -10.58 -6.87 8.42
CA HIS A 60 -10.78 -6.74 6.97
C HIS A 60 -12.04 -7.46 6.46
N HIS A 61 -12.70 -8.27 7.28
CA HIS A 61 -13.93 -9.01 6.97
C HIS A 61 -13.83 -10.00 5.80
N ILE A 62 -12.62 -10.38 5.39
CA ILE A 62 -12.40 -11.42 4.36
C ILE A 62 -12.51 -12.78 5.03
N SER A 63 -13.33 -13.67 4.45
CA SER A 63 -13.54 -15.02 4.93
C SER A 63 -12.60 -16.03 4.24
N ASP A 64 -12.46 -17.24 4.83
CA ASP A 64 -11.69 -18.31 4.17
C ASP A 64 -12.34 -18.75 2.87
N GLU A 65 -13.69 -18.72 2.79
CA GLU A 65 -14.45 -19.11 1.61
C GLU A 65 -14.16 -18.16 0.42
N GLU A 66 -14.02 -16.85 0.67
CA GLU A 66 -13.73 -15.87 -0.38
C GLU A 66 -12.34 -16.08 -1.00
N VAL A 67 -11.35 -16.48 -0.21
CA VAL A 67 -9.98 -16.67 -0.70
C VAL A 67 -9.69 -18.11 -1.17
N LEU A 68 -10.56 -19.07 -0.88
CA LEU A 68 -10.33 -20.49 -1.19
C LEU A 68 -10.11 -20.73 -2.69
N THR A 69 -10.84 -20.03 -3.54
CA THR A 69 -10.75 -20.13 -5.00
C THR A 69 -9.94 -19.02 -5.63
N ALA A 70 -9.40 -18.10 -4.84
CA ALA A 70 -8.54 -17.04 -5.33
C ALA A 70 -7.19 -17.60 -5.80
N PRO A 71 -6.50 -16.93 -6.74
CA PRO A 71 -5.15 -17.31 -7.14
C PRO A 71 -4.17 -17.17 -5.96
N THR A 72 -3.10 -17.95 -6.00
CA THR A 72 -2.00 -17.85 -5.03
C THR A 72 -1.09 -16.67 -5.35
N ILE A 73 -0.23 -16.30 -4.42
CA ILE A 73 0.60 -15.09 -4.52
C ILE A 73 1.59 -15.14 -5.70
N ASP A 74 2.07 -16.31 -6.07
CA ASP A 74 2.96 -16.54 -7.20
C ASP A 74 2.33 -16.15 -8.56
N ALA A 75 1.00 -16.19 -8.66
CA ALA A 75 0.27 -15.66 -9.81
C ALA A 75 -0.02 -14.16 -9.66
N VAL A 76 -0.41 -13.69 -8.47
CA VAL A 76 -0.90 -12.32 -8.26
C VAL A 76 0.23 -11.30 -8.20
N LEU A 77 1.34 -11.60 -7.51
CA LEU A 77 2.43 -10.63 -7.33
C LEU A 77 3.07 -10.19 -8.66
N PRO A 78 3.36 -11.09 -9.62
CA PRO A 78 3.85 -10.66 -10.93
C PRO A 78 2.87 -9.77 -11.71
N GLU A 79 1.56 -10.01 -11.57
CA GLU A 79 0.53 -9.18 -12.20
C GLU A 79 0.46 -7.80 -11.56
N PHE A 80 0.50 -7.72 -10.23
CA PHE A 80 0.57 -6.45 -9.51
C PHE A 80 1.82 -5.65 -9.90
N LEU A 81 3.00 -6.29 -9.99
CA LEU A 81 4.22 -5.61 -10.40
C LEU A 81 4.19 -5.16 -11.86
N ARG A 82 3.52 -5.92 -12.74
CA ARG A 82 3.28 -5.50 -14.13
C ARG A 82 2.36 -4.28 -14.18
N PHE A 83 1.31 -4.25 -13.35
CA PHE A 83 0.43 -3.10 -13.17
C PHE A 83 1.21 -1.88 -12.66
N ALA A 84 2.05 -2.05 -11.65
CA ALA A 84 2.90 -0.97 -11.11
C ALA A 84 3.91 -0.45 -12.16
N GLY A 85 4.45 -1.31 -13.01
CA GLY A 85 5.40 -0.94 -14.04
C GLY A 85 6.63 -0.23 -13.47
N ASN A 86 7.00 0.91 -14.05
CA ASN A 86 8.14 1.71 -13.62
C ASN A 86 7.76 2.83 -12.62
N SER A 87 6.57 2.78 -12.02
CA SER A 87 6.16 3.78 -11.04
C SER A 87 6.78 3.54 -9.67
N LEU A 88 6.87 4.59 -8.87
CA LEU A 88 7.20 4.44 -7.46
C LEU A 88 6.00 3.87 -6.71
N LEU A 89 6.25 2.89 -5.85
CA LEU A 89 5.24 2.37 -4.94
C LEU A 89 4.99 3.37 -3.81
N VAL A 90 3.74 3.52 -3.41
CA VAL A 90 3.37 4.37 -2.29
C VAL A 90 2.37 3.62 -1.41
N ALA A 91 2.61 3.59 -0.11
CA ALA A 91 1.67 3.02 0.85
C ALA A 91 1.60 3.86 2.13
N HIS A 92 0.56 3.65 2.93
CA HIS A 92 0.46 4.26 4.25
C HIS A 92 1.00 3.29 5.30
N ASN A 93 2.11 3.65 5.97
CA ASN A 93 2.93 2.73 6.75
C ASN A 93 3.64 1.67 5.87
N ALA A 94 4.22 2.12 4.78
CA ALA A 94 4.81 1.29 3.72
C ALA A 94 5.77 0.20 4.20
N GLU A 95 6.33 0.31 5.40
CA GLU A 95 7.19 -0.73 6.00
C GLU A 95 6.41 -2.04 6.21
N PHE A 96 5.14 -1.94 6.55
CA PHE A 96 4.25 -3.09 6.71
C PHE A 96 4.02 -3.79 5.38
N ASP A 97 3.49 -3.08 4.38
CA ASP A 97 3.13 -3.63 3.08
C ASP A 97 4.36 -4.17 2.34
N MET A 98 5.44 -3.41 2.32
CA MET A 98 6.69 -3.83 1.70
C MET A 98 7.32 -5.04 2.39
N GLY A 99 7.17 -5.17 3.71
CA GLY A 99 7.59 -6.35 4.47
C GLY A 99 6.89 -7.63 4.01
N PHE A 100 5.59 -7.54 3.73
CA PHE A 100 4.83 -8.65 3.17
C PHE A 100 5.21 -8.93 1.72
N LEU A 101 5.29 -7.90 0.85
CA LEU A 101 5.73 -8.10 -0.53
C LEU A 101 7.11 -8.75 -0.60
N LEU A 102 8.03 -8.36 0.29
CA LEU A 102 9.38 -8.91 0.34
C LEU A 102 9.36 -10.41 0.68
N ARG A 103 8.53 -10.78 1.68
CA ARG A 103 8.38 -12.16 2.09
C ARG A 103 7.72 -13.01 1.00
N GLU A 104 6.68 -12.49 0.38
CA GLU A 104 5.97 -13.18 -0.70
C GLU A 104 6.83 -13.31 -1.98
N LYS A 105 7.69 -12.32 -2.26
CA LYS A 105 8.68 -12.41 -3.34
C LYS A 105 9.53 -13.69 -3.26
N GLU A 106 9.90 -14.11 -2.05
CA GLU A 106 10.67 -15.35 -1.85
C GLU A 106 9.88 -16.58 -2.34
N CYS A 107 8.55 -16.54 -2.22
CA CYS A 107 7.67 -17.60 -2.73
C CYS A 107 7.57 -17.57 -4.26
N CYS A 108 7.77 -16.42 -4.89
CA CYS A 108 7.76 -16.22 -6.35
C CYS A 108 9.14 -16.39 -7.00
N TRP A 109 10.01 -17.23 -6.41
CA TRP A 109 11.29 -17.72 -7.00
C TRP A 109 12.47 -16.75 -6.89
N GLY A 110 12.36 -15.72 -6.06
CA GLY A 110 13.49 -14.92 -5.57
C GLY A 110 14.07 -13.85 -6.48
N TYR A 111 13.80 -13.86 -7.78
CA TYR A 111 14.39 -12.91 -8.74
C TYR A 111 13.47 -11.76 -9.18
N ILE A 112 12.31 -11.63 -8.56
CA ILE A 112 11.45 -10.46 -8.78
C ILE A 112 12.07 -9.28 -8.01
N GLU A 113 12.37 -8.19 -8.70
CA GLU A 113 12.77 -6.93 -8.06
C GLU A 113 11.53 -6.14 -7.65
N LEU A 114 11.52 -5.65 -6.42
CA LEU A 114 10.47 -4.77 -5.94
C LEU A 114 10.87 -3.32 -6.21
N PRO A 115 9.94 -2.47 -6.72
CA PRO A 115 10.20 -1.04 -6.87
C PRO A 115 10.48 -0.36 -5.53
N GLU A 116 11.14 0.80 -5.58
CA GLU A 116 11.28 1.68 -4.41
C GLU A 116 9.91 2.13 -3.92
N SER A 117 9.79 2.40 -2.61
CA SER A 117 8.53 2.78 -2.00
C SER A 117 8.61 4.05 -1.18
N ILE A 118 7.53 4.83 -1.18
CA ILE A 118 7.32 6.03 -0.38
C ILE A 118 6.26 5.76 0.68
N CYS A 119 6.49 6.29 1.88
CA CYS A 119 5.58 6.14 3.00
C CYS A 119 4.83 7.46 3.28
N THR A 120 3.50 7.48 3.05
CA THR A 120 2.67 8.66 3.33
C THR A 120 2.56 8.95 4.82
N MET A 121 2.68 7.95 5.70
CA MET A 121 2.75 8.17 7.15
C MET A 121 4.00 8.98 7.54
N LYS A 122 5.17 8.63 7.01
CA LYS A 122 6.42 9.38 7.25
C LYS A 122 6.35 10.79 6.65
N LEU A 123 5.75 10.93 5.47
CA LEU A 123 5.52 12.24 4.86
C LEU A 123 4.62 13.10 5.75
N SER A 124 3.54 12.54 6.29
CA SER A 124 2.67 13.23 7.24
C SER A 124 3.42 13.62 8.52
N GLN A 125 4.26 12.75 9.07
CA GLN A 125 5.09 13.05 10.25
C GLN A 125 6.06 14.20 9.99
N SER A 126 6.66 14.24 8.82
CA SER A 126 7.57 15.31 8.41
C SER A 126 6.87 16.67 8.26
N LEU A 127 5.65 16.68 7.71
CA LEU A 127 4.89 17.91 7.47
C LEU A 127 4.13 18.41 8.71
N PHE A 128 3.79 17.51 9.63
CA PHE A 128 3.03 17.79 10.85
C PHE A 128 3.75 17.27 12.10
N PRO A 129 4.96 17.77 12.42
CA PRO A 129 5.82 17.20 13.47
C PRO A 129 5.26 17.37 14.89
N HIS A 130 4.25 18.20 15.09
CA HIS A 130 3.59 18.41 16.39
C HIS A 130 2.36 17.52 16.59
N GLU A 131 1.98 16.76 15.58
CA GLU A 131 0.86 15.84 15.66
C GLU A 131 1.32 14.47 16.19
N PHE A 132 0.51 13.86 17.07
CA PHE A 132 0.89 12.60 17.72
C PHE A 132 0.42 11.35 16.95
N ARG A 133 -0.60 11.50 16.08
CA ARG A 133 -1.21 10.37 15.38
C ARG A 133 -1.16 10.59 13.87
N HIS A 134 -0.66 9.56 13.18
CA HIS A 134 -0.47 9.56 11.73
C HIS A 134 -1.01 8.29 11.08
N ASN A 135 -1.94 7.57 11.72
CA ASN A 135 -2.68 6.49 11.05
C ASN A 135 -3.57 7.07 9.94
N LEU A 136 -3.92 6.25 8.97
CA LEU A 136 -4.58 6.70 7.74
C LEU A 136 -5.84 7.53 7.99
N ASP A 137 -6.70 7.08 8.91
CA ASP A 137 -7.96 7.78 9.24
C ASP A 137 -7.70 9.20 9.78
N VAL A 138 -6.76 9.32 10.73
CA VAL A 138 -6.43 10.62 11.31
C VAL A 138 -5.80 11.56 10.28
N VAL A 139 -4.93 11.02 9.41
CA VAL A 139 -4.32 11.81 8.34
C VAL A 139 -5.38 12.23 7.32
N ALA A 140 -6.24 11.33 6.89
CA ALA A 140 -7.34 11.63 5.97
C ALA A 140 -8.25 12.74 6.52
N LEU A 141 -8.71 12.60 7.75
CA LEU A 141 -9.56 13.62 8.42
C LEU A 141 -8.85 14.98 8.52
N ARG A 142 -7.57 15.00 8.92
CA ARG A 142 -6.75 16.22 8.99
C ARG A 142 -6.65 16.94 7.64
N LEU A 143 -6.57 16.16 6.55
CA LEU A 143 -6.43 16.67 5.20
C LEU A 143 -7.78 16.97 4.52
N GLY A 144 -8.92 16.74 5.20
CA GLY A 144 -10.25 16.88 4.61
C GLY A 144 -10.56 15.85 3.53
N VAL A 145 -9.91 14.67 3.59
CA VAL A 145 -10.19 13.54 2.72
C VAL A 145 -11.34 12.73 3.32
N ALA A 146 -12.37 12.46 2.51
CA ALA A 146 -13.50 11.64 2.94
C ALA A 146 -13.07 10.19 3.18
N LEU A 147 -13.54 9.60 4.28
CA LEU A 147 -13.32 8.18 4.55
C LEU A 147 -14.40 7.35 3.86
N PRO A 148 -14.05 6.23 3.23
CA PRO A 148 -15.02 5.33 2.63
C PRO A 148 -15.87 4.63 3.71
N ALA A 149 -17.08 4.21 3.33
CA ALA A 149 -17.97 3.46 4.22
C ALA A 149 -17.41 2.07 4.59
N GLN A 150 -16.73 1.44 3.65
CA GLN A 150 -15.99 0.19 3.89
C GLN A 150 -14.52 0.52 4.17
N ARG A 151 -14.14 0.37 5.42
CA ARG A 151 -12.75 0.45 5.86
C ARG A 151 -12.17 -0.96 5.95
N HIS A 152 -10.83 -1.03 5.90
CA HIS A 152 -10.09 -2.29 5.99
C HIS A 152 -10.45 -3.27 4.86
N ARG A 153 -10.54 -2.73 3.66
CA ARG A 153 -10.44 -3.42 2.38
C ARG A 153 -9.41 -2.64 1.57
N ALA A 154 -8.56 -3.35 0.87
CA ALA A 154 -7.38 -2.74 0.27
C ALA A 154 -7.72 -1.60 -0.70
N LEU A 155 -8.68 -1.77 -1.62
CA LEU A 155 -8.97 -0.73 -2.62
C LEU A 155 -9.54 0.59 -2.04
N PRO A 156 -10.52 0.60 -1.12
CA PRO A 156 -10.94 1.81 -0.42
C PRO A 156 -9.81 2.53 0.32
N ASP A 157 -8.90 1.80 0.94
CA ASP A 157 -7.78 2.36 1.68
C ASP A 157 -6.70 2.91 0.75
N VAL A 158 -6.48 2.27 -0.40
CA VAL A 158 -5.67 2.78 -1.51
C VAL A 158 -6.15 4.13 -2.02
N LEU A 159 -7.45 4.29 -2.31
CA LEU A 159 -8.03 5.55 -2.80
C LEU A 159 -7.91 6.66 -1.76
N THR A 160 -8.11 6.33 -0.48
CA THR A 160 -7.91 7.25 0.64
C THR A 160 -6.45 7.68 0.74
N THR A 161 -5.51 6.73 0.64
CA THR A 161 -4.07 6.98 0.67
C THR A 161 -3.61 7.82 -0.53
N ALA A 162 -4.14 7.56 -1.73
CA ALA A 162 -3.84 8.35 -2.93
C ALA A 162 -4.30 9.80 -2.79
N SER A 163 -5.51 10.01 -2.28
CA SER A 163 -6.04 11.34 -1.99
C SER A 163 -5.20 12.07 -0.93
N ALA A 164 -4.81 11.36 0.13
CA ALA A 164 -3.93 11.90 1.16
C ALA A 164 -2.54 12.24 0.61
N LEU A 165 -1.95 11.41 -0.25
CA LEU A 165 -0.68 11.67 -0.91
C LEU A 165 -0.70 13.00 -1.68
N LEU A 166 -1.72 13.21 -2.52
CA LEU A 166 -1.83 14.43 -3.32
C LEU A 166 -1.97 15.67 -2.44
N LYS A 167 -2.75 15.60 -1.36
CA LYS A 167 -2.87 16.68 -0.38
C LYS A 167 -1.57 16.95 0.37
N LEU A 168 -0.83 15.94 0.76
CA LEU A 168 0.47 16.09 1.42
C LEU A 168 1.50 16.73 0.48
N ILE A 169 1.51 16.34 -0.80
CA ILE A 169 2.36 16.96 -1.83
C ILE A 169 2.03 18.45 -1.99
N GLU A 170 0.75 18.81 -2.06
CA GLU A 170 0.26 20.18 -2.17
C GLU A 170 0.69 21.03 -0.95
N ILE A 171 0.38 20.57 0.26
CA ILE A 171 0.71 21.25 1.53
C ILE A 171 2.23 21.38 1.70
N GLY A 172 2.98 20.34 1.39
CA GLY A 172 4.44 20.33 1.45
C GLY A 172 5.12 21.13 0.35
N LYS A 173 4.36 21.64 -0.64
CA LYS A 173 4.86 22.31 -1.85
C LYS A 173 5.94 21.49 -2.54
N ILE A 174 5.74 20.17 -2.62
CA ILE A 174 6.73 19.22 -3.13
C ILE A 174 6.66 19.22 -4.65
N THR A 175 7.75 19.60 -5.31
CA THR A 175 7.82 19.71 -6.78
C THR A 175 8.83 18.77 -7.42
N SER A 176 9.67 18.11 -6.60
CA SER A 176 10.71 17.18 -7.08
C SER A 176 10.66 15.87 -6.31
N LEU A 177 11.17 14.82 -6.96
CA LEU A 177 11.34 13.52 -6.33
C LEU A 177 12.32 13.59 -5.15
N GLU A 178 13.41 14.33 -5.28
CA GLU A 178 14.41 14.49 -4.22
C GLU A 178 13.79 15.09 -2.93
N ASP A 179 12.96 16.13 -3.07
CA ASP A 179 12.27 16.72 -1.92
C ASP A 179 11.26 15.75 -1.30
N LEU A 180 10.52 15.01 -2.14
CA LEU A 180 9.61 13.97 -1.68
C LEU A 180 10.35 12.85 -0.93
N GLN A 181 11.46 12.36 -1.48
CA GLN A 181 12.33 11.36 -0.86
C GLN A 181 12.85 11.81 0.50
N LYS A 182 13.35 13.05 0.57
CA LYS A 182 13.87 13.65 1.79
C LYS A 182 12.80 13.72 2.89
N LYS A 183 11.56 14.08 2.54
CA LYS A 183 10.47 14.22 3.51
C LYS A 183 9.77 12.90 3.86
N ALA A 184 9.66 11.99 2.93
CA ALA A 184 8.92 10.73 3.09
C ALA A 184 9.80 9.50 3.38
N GLY A 185 11.14 9.66 3.31
CA GLY A 185 12.10 8.57 3.50
C GLY A 185 11.96 7.48 2.42
N LEU A 186 12.72 7.56 1.34
CA LEU A 186 12.91 6.42 0.47
C LEU A 186 13.75 5.39 1.25
N ARG A 187 13.21 4.21 1.45
CA ARG A 187 14.06 3.07 1.78
C ARG A 187 14.55 2.47 0.45
N GLN A 188 15.84 2.68 0.15
CA GLN A 188 16.55 1.72 -0.68
C GLN A 188 16.51 0.40 0.08
N MET A 189 15.84 -0.58 -0.48
CA MET A 189 15.92 -1.94 0.00
C MET A 189 17.32 -2.43 -0.38
N VAL A 190 18.23 -2.35 0.59
CA VAL A 190 19.56 -2.96 0.44
C VAL A 190 19.33 -4.46 0.26
N ALA A 191 19.83 -4.98 -0.86
CA ALA A 191 19.81 -6.37 -1.25
C ALA A 191 20.49 -7.28 -0.21
#